data_3ac91f2285ccb0cb4eef44761be8a5a2
#
_entry.id   3ac91f2285ccb0cb4eef44761be8a5a2
#
_cell.length_a   1.000
_cell.length_b   1.000
_cell.length_c   1.000
_cell.angle_alpha   90.00
_cell.angle_beta   90.00
_cell.angle_gamma   90.00
#
_symmetry.space_group_name_H-M   'P 1'
#
loop_
_entity.id
_entity.type
_entity.pdbx_description
1 polymer ?
#
loop_
_entity_poly.entity_id
_entity_poly.type
_entity_poly.pdbx_seq_one_letter_code
_entity_poly.pdbx_strand_id
1 'polypeptide(L)'
;MKQNKISKLFDLTGRNIILTGSAGLLGSQYAYTLSEAGANVILVDLNEKENKKLEKKLIRKYKTKAKRYALDISNKNQVKKFKKEILPKYKIIHGLVNNAAYTTKGAISSAPKTFGSFETLPLEIWQKFIDINLTGPFLLSQEFGSVMAKQRKGVIVNISSTYGLVGTDQRIYGNSGINAPVSYAVTKSGMLNLTRYLAAYWQGKNVRVNTLSPGGVMDKSYQNNTFIQNYSNKTMLGRMARKNEYNGALLFLLSDASSYMTGSNLIVDGGWTAW
;
A
#
# COMPACT_ATOMS: atom_id res chain seq x y z
N MET A 1 8.18 -25.65 20.93
CA MET A 1 9.02 -25.84 19.72
C MET A 1 10.01 -24.69 19.61
N LYS A 2 11.32 -24.98 19.49
CA LYS A 2 12.33 -23.92 19.20
C LYS A 2 12.03 -23.34 17.82
N GLN A 3 11.74 -22.04 17.74
CA GLN A 3 11.57 -21.35 16.45
C GLN A 3 12.84 -21.55 15.60
N ASN A 4 12.66 -22.01 14.36
CA ASN A 4 13.75 -22.12 13.38
C ASN A 4 14.33 -20.72 13.11
N LYS A 5 15.65 -20.61 12.86
CA LYS A 5 16.34 -19.34 12.54
C LYS A 5 15.66 -18.57 11.41
N ILE A 6 15.15 -19.28 10.39
CA ILE A 6 14.44 -18.68 9.25
C ILE A 6 13.11 -18.06 9.70
N SER A 7 12.31 -18.76 10.51
CA SER A 7 11.02 -18.21 10.97
C SER A 7 11.18 -16.96 11.82
N LYS A 8 12.29 -16.81 12.55
CA LYS A 8 12.62 -15.59 13.30
C LYS A 8 12.84 -14.37 12.42
N LEU A 9 13.36 -14.56 11.20
CA LEU A 9 13.59 -13.45 10.26
C LEU A 9 12.28 -12.79 9.84
N PHE A 10 11.17 -13.54 9.80
CA PHE A 10 9.84 -13.06 9.40
C PHE A 10 8.93 -12.75 10.58
N ASP A 11 9.41 -12.91 11.82
CA ASP A 11 8.63 -12.69 13.03
C ASP A 11 8.37 -11.19 13.26
N LEU A 12 7.11 -10.81 13.37
CA LEU A 12 6.67 -9.45 13.68
C LEU A 12 6.04 -9.36 15.08
N THR A 13 6.23 -10.36 15.93
CA THR A 13 5.64 -10.41 17.28
C THR A 13 5.91 -9.14 18.06
N GLY A 14 4.83 -8.49 18.50
CA GLY A 14 4.87 -7.25 19.28
C GLY A 14 5.20 -6.00 18.47
N ARG A 15 5.46 -6.07 17.16
CA ARG A 15 5.70 -4.89 16.33
C ARG A 15 4.40 -4.14 16.07
N ASN A 16 4.38 -2.84 16.32
CA ASN A 16 3.25 -1.95 16.05
C ASN A 16 3.38 -1.42 14.62
N ILE A 17 2.44 -1.78 13.75
CA ILE A 17 2.47 -1.45 12.32
C ILE A 17 1.22 -0.68 11.94
N ILE A 18 1.40 0.52 11.40
CA ILE A 18 0.33 1.33 10.80
C ILE A 18 0.10 0.83 9.38
N LEU A 19 -1.13 0.47 9.05
CA LEU A 19 -1.55 0.04 7.72
C LEU A 19 -2.68 0.93 7.22
N THR A 20 -2.42 1.73 6.18
CA THR A 20 -3.44 2.59 5.56
C THR A 20 -4.18 1.87 4.44
N GLY A 21 -5.45 2.24 4.21
CA GLY A 21 -6.31 1.53 3.26
C GLY A 21 -6.56 0.07 3.69
N SER A 22 -6.64 -0.15 5.00
CA SER A 22 -6.70 -1.48 5.61
C SER A 22 -7.96 -2.26 5.26
N ALA A 23 -9.08 -1.59 4.99
CA ALA A 23 -10.34 -2.24 4.57
C ALA A 23 -10.42 -2.51 3.06
N GLY A 24 -9.42 -2.07 2.27
CA GLY A 24 -9.33 -2.28 0.84
C GLY A 24 -8.97 -3.72 0.44
N LEU A 25 -8.95 -3.97 -0.88
CA LEU A 25 -8.70 -5.31 -1.46
C LEU A 25 -7.37 -5.91 -0.98
N LEU A 26 -6.25 -5.20 -1.15
CA LEU A 26 -4.94 -5.63 -0.68
C LEU A 26 -4.75 -5.37 0.82
N GLY A 27 -5.20 -4.22 1.32
CA GLY A 27 -5.04 -3.84 2.72
C GLY A 27 -5.60 -4.88 3.69
N SER A 28 -6.76 -5.48 3.39
CA SER A 28 -7.33 -6.53 4.21
C SER A 28 -6.46 -7.80 4.22
N GLN A 29 -5.86 -8.18 3.09
CA GLN A 29 -4.94 -9.33 3.02
C GLN A 29 -3.65 -9.05 3.79
N TYR A 30 -3.11 -7.85 3.65
CA TYR A 30 -1.95 -7.39 4.41
C TYR A 30 -2.23 -7.43 5.92
N ALA A 31 -3.39 -6.95 6.36
CA ALA A 31 -3.77 -6.99 7.77
C ALA A 31 -3.82 -8.42 8.34
N TYR A 32 -4.36 -9.39 7.57
CA TYR A 32 -4.33 -10.80 7.94
C TYR A 32 -2.90 -11.33 8.09
N THR A 33 -2.06 -11.10 7.10
CA THR A 33 -0.67 -11.59 7.11
C THR A 33 0.16 -10.98 8.24
N LEU A 34 0.02 -9.67 8.46
CA LEU A 34 0.73 -8.99 9.56
C LEU A 34 0.29 -9.51 10.93
N SER A 35 -1.02 -9.73 11.12
CA SER A 35 -1.55 -10.29 12.37
C SER A 35 -1.11 -11.74 12.57
N GLU A 36 -1.07 -12.55 11.50
CA GLU A 36 -0.57 -13.93 11.54
C GLU A 36 0.91 -14.01 11.88
N ALA A 37 1.71 -13.04 11.42
CA ALA A 37 3.12 -12.87 11.79
C ALA A 37 3.34 -12.26 13.19
N GLY A 38 2.28 -12.05 13.98
CA GLY A 38 2.35 -11.58 15.37
C GLY A 38 2.33 -10.06 15.56
N ALA A 39 2.16 -9.27 14.51
CA ALA A 39 2.13 -7.81 14.62
C ALA A 39 0.85 -7.29 15.30
N ASN A 40 0.98 -6.19 16.02
CA ASN A 40 -0.14 -5.33 16.41
C ASN A 40 -0.46 -4.40 15.24
N VAL A 41 -1.63 -4.50 14.66
CA VAL A 41 -1.97 -3.75 13.44
C VAL A 41 -2.85 -2.56 13.78
N ILE A 42 -2.36 -1.36 13.44
CA ILE A 42 -3.10 -0.10 13.55
C ILE A 42 -3.75 0.14 12.18
N LEU A 43 -5.04 -0.19 12.11
CA LEU A 43 -5.83 -0.21 10.89
C LEU A 43 -6.37 1.19 10.57
N VAL A 44 -5.95 1.78 9.46
CA VAL A 44 -6.39 3.12 9.04
C VAL A 44 -7.16 3.02 7.74
N ASP A 45 -8.43 3.46 7.76
CA ASP A 45 -9.29 3.48 6.57
C ASP A 45 -10.45 4.47 6.76
N LEU A 46 -10.95 5.07 5.67
CA LEU A 46 -12.17 5.87 5.68
C LEU A 46 -13.43 5.02 5.81
N ASN A 47 -13.40 3.77 5.34
CA ASN A 47 -14.53 2.84 5.47
C ASN A 47 -14.57 2.22 6.86
N GLU A 48 -15.13 2.98 7.81
CA GLU A 48 -15.20 2.57 9.20
C GLU A 48 -15.95 1.25 9.41
N LYS A 49 -17.03 1.01 8.64
CA LYS A 49 -17.85 -0.21 8.72
C LYS A 49 -17.04 -1.47 8.41
N GLU A 50 -16.35 -1.47 7.27
CA GLU A 50 -15.53 -2.64 6.86
C GLU A 50 -14.29 -2.77 7.73
N ASN A 51 -13.69 -1.65 8.14
CA ASN A 51 -12.54 -1.64 9.04
C ASN A 51 -12.89 -2.22 10.42
N LYS A 52 -14.10 -1.94 10.93
CA LYS A 52 -14.63 -2.55 12.17
C LYS A 52 -14.81 -4.05 12.06
N LYS A 53 -15.31 -4.53 10.91
CA LYS A 53 -15.44 -5.97 10.66
C LYS A 53 -14.08 -6.66 10.62
N LEU A 54 -13.11 -6.03 9.96
CA LEU A 54 -11.73 -6.51 9.86
C LEU A 54 -11.07 -6.61 11.23
N GLU A 55 -11.11 -5.55 12.04
CA GLU A 55 -10.60 -5.51 13.41
C GLU A 55 -11.11 -6.71 14.23
N LYS A 56 -12.44 -6.92 14.26
CA LYS A 56 -13.04 -8.04 14.99
C LYS A 56 -12.55 -9.40 14.50
N LYS A 57 -12.43 -9.59 13.18
CA LYS A 57 -11.94 -10.85 12.59
C LYS A 57 -10.50 -11.13 12.98
N LEU A 58 -9.61 -10.11 12.94
CA LEU A 58 -8.19 -10.26 13.28
C LEU A 58 -8.02 -10.64 14.75
N ILE A 59 -8.67 -9.93 15.66
CA ILE A 59 -8.60 -10.20 17.11
C ILE A 59 -9.06 -11.62 17.41
N ARG A 60 -10.21 -12.05 16.81
CA ARG A 60 -10.77 -13.38 17.03
C ARG A 60 -9.83 -14.50 16.51
N LYS A 61 -9.25 -14.30 15.31
CA LYS A 61 -8.48 -15.34 14.64
C LYS A 61 -7.05 -15.47 15.16
N TYR A 62 -6.35 -14.35 15.40
CA TYR A 62 -4.91 -14.37 15.68
C TYR A 62 -4.55 -14.00 17.12
N LYS A 63 -5.53 -13.56 17.93
CA LYS A 63 -5.30 -13.08 19.30
C LYS A 63 -4.30 -11.93 19.42
N THR A 64 -4.01 -11.25 18.30
CA THR A 64 -3.14 -10.06 18.22
C THR A 64 -3.93 -8.80 18.53
N LYS A 65 -3.23 -7.72 18.88
CA LYS A 65 -3.86 -6.42 19.04
C LYS A 65 -4.09 -5.79 17.68
N ALA A 66 -5.35 -5.56 17.34
CA ALA A 66 -5.74 -4.77 16.18
C ALA A 66 -6.63 -3.61 16.65
N LYS A 67 -6.41 -2.41 16.13
CA LYS A 67 -7.23 -1.23 16.45
C LYS A 67 -7.46 -0.40 15.22
N ARG A 68 -8.73 -0.10 14.92
CA ARG A 68 -9.13 0.73 13.79
C ARG A 68 -9.17 2.21 14.13
N TYR A 69 -8.90 3.02 13.11
CA TYR A 69 -9.02 4.47 13.10
C TYR A 69 -9.61 4.93 11.76
N ALA A 70 -10.60 5.84 11.83
CA ALA A 70 -11.10 6.53 10.65
C ALA A 70 -10.24 7.78 10.44
N LEU A 71 -9.58 7.88 9.26
CA LEU A 71 -8.63 8.93 8.99
C LEU A 71 -8.57 9.23 7.50
N ASP A 72 -8.78 10.48 7.13
CA ASP A 72 -8.40 10.99 5.82
C ASP A 72 -6.90 11.32 5.84
N ILE A 73 -6.11 10.50 5.16
CA ILE A 73 -4.66 10.63 5.13
C ILE A 73 -4.18 11.86 4.35
N SER A 74 -5.02 12.44 3.50
CA SER A 74 -4.72 13.68 2.77
C SER A 74 -4.89 14.93 3.63
N ASN A 75 -5.57 14.80 4.77
CA ASN A 75 -5.82 15.89 5.70
C ASN A 75 -4.72 15.99 6.76
N LYS A 76 -3.86 16.99 6.61
CA LYS A 76 -2.71 17.25 7.52
C LYS A 76 -3.11 17.32 9.00
N ASN A 77 -4.24 17.97 9.30
CA ASN A 77 -4.67 18.15 10.70
C ASN A 77 -5.15 16.82 11.30
N GLN A 78 -5.86 16.00 10.53
CA GLN A 78 -6.26 14.66 10.96
C GLN A 78 -5.04 13.76 11.18
N VAL A 79 -4.05 13.79 10.29
CA VAL A 79 -2.80 13.01 10.45
C VAL A 79 -2.05 13.42 11.72
N LYS A 80 -1.94 14.72 12.00
CA LYS A 80 -1.34 15.22 13.25
C LYS A 80 -2.13 14.79 14.50
N LYS A 81 -3.46 14.87 14.45
CA LYS A 81 -4.32 14.42 15.56
C LYS A 81 -4.16 12.93 15.80
N PHE A 82 -4.16 12.13 14.75
CA PHE A 82 -3.94 10.69 14.79
C PHE A 82 -2.59 10.34 15.45
N LYS A 83 -1.51 11.01 15.06
CA LYS A 83 -0.20 10.82 15.71
C LYS A 83 -0.26 11.10 17.22
N LYS A 84 -0.85 12.24 17.61
CA LYS A 84 -1.01 12.60 19.04
C LYS A 84 -1.80 11.55 19.81
N GLU A 85 -2.81 10.95 19.18
CA GLU A 85 -3.66 9.94 19.80
C GLU A 85 -2.95 8.59 19.98
N ILE A 86 -2.17 8.14 18.98
CA ILE A 86 -1.62 6.77 19.02
C ILE A 86 -0.28 6.65 19.73
N LEU A 87 0.57 7.68 19.73
CA LEU A 87 1.90 7.59 20.35
C LEU A 87 1.88 7.26 21.84
N PRO A 88 0.98 7.81 22.68
CA PRO A 88 0.91 7.43 24.09
C PRO A 88 0.53 5.95 24.29
N LYS A 89 -0.29 5.39 23.36
CA LYS A 89 -0.79 4.01 23.44
C LYS A 89 0.25 2.97 22.99
N TYR A 90 1.01 3.31 21.93
CA TYR A 90 1.90 2.34 21.29
C TYR A 90 3.40 2.56 21.59
N LYS A 91 3.76 3.67 22.21
CA LYS A 91 5.15 4.04 22.57
C LYS A 91 6.16 3.95 21.43
N ILE A 92 6.24 2.82 20.74
CA ILE A 92 7.13 2.55 19.60
C ILE A 92 6.27 2.22 18.37
N ILE A 93 6.51 2.89 17.26
CA ILE A 93 5.96 2.55 15.95
C ILE A 93 7.05 1.88 15.13
N HIS A 94 6.84 0.61 14.78
CA HIS A 94 7.84 -0.22 14.09
C HIS A 94 7.70 -0.20 12.57
N GLY A 95 6.48 -0.04 12.08
CA GLY A 95 6.22 -0.04 10.64
C GLY A 95 5.12 0.93 10.23
N LEU A 96 5.25 1.44 8.99
CA LEU A 96 4.22 2.21 8.28
C LEU A 96 4.07 1.61 6.89
N VAL A 97 2.85 1.19 6.54
CA VAL A 97 2.49 0.73 5.19
C VAL A 97 1.58 1.77 4.55
N ASN A 98 2.11 2.53 3.62
CA ASN A 98 1.37 3.47 2.79
C ASN A 98 0.70 2.71 1.65
N ASN A 99 -0.47 2.12 1.94
CA ASN A 99 -1.24 1.30 1.00
C ASN A 99 -2.54 1.98 0.53
N ALA A 100 -3.09 2.91 1.30
CA ALA A 100 -4.29 3.64 0.88
C ALA A 100 -4.06 4.32 -0.48
N ALA A 101 -5.02 4.16 -1.37
CA ALA A 101 -4.95 4.77 -2.69
C ALA A 101 -6.34 5.03 -3.26
N TYR A 102 -6.49 6.17 -3.92
CA TYR A 102 -7.58 6.40 -4.85
C TYR A 102 -7.23 5.69 -6.17
N THR A 103 -8.16 4.89 -6.67
CA THR A 103 -7.96 4.04 -7.85
C THR A 103 -9.09 4.26 -8.86
N THR A 104 -8.93 3.72 -10.06
CA THR A 104 -9.98 3.73 -11.09
C THR A 104 -11.29 3.12 -10.58
N LYS A 105 -11.27 2.11 -9.70
CA LYS A 105 -12.47 1.53 -9.10
C LYS A 105 -13.29 2.58 -8.34
N GLY A 106 -12.66 3.34 -7.46
CA GLY A 106 -13.33 4.42 -6.72
C GLY A 106 -13.80 5.55 -7.63
N ALA A 107 -13.07 5.78 -8.68
CA ALA A 107 -13.36 6.85 -9.63
C ALA A 107 -14.47 6.46 -10.63
N ILE A 108 -14.50 5.23 -11.16
CA ILE A 108 -15.55 4.74 -12.07
C ILE A 108 -16.91 4.72 -11.36
N SER A 109 -16.95 4.34 -10.06
CA SER A 109 -18.20 4.34 -9.30
C SER A 109 -18.77 5.74 -9.05
N SER A 110 -17.93 6.78 -9.07
CA SER A 110 -18.33 8.17 -8.84
C SER A 110 -18.56 8.99 -10.12
N ALA A 111 -17.94 8.63 -11.24
CA ALA A 111 -18.07 9.33 -12.51
C ALA A 111 -17.58 8.49 -13.71
N PRO A 112 -18.40 7.62 -14.30
CA PRO A 112 -18.00 6.72 -15.40
C PRO A 112 -17.43 7.44 -16.63
N LYS A 113 -17.85 8.70 -16.89
CA LYS A 113 -17.37 9.52 -18.00
C LYS A 113 -16.00 10.17 -17.77
N THR A 114 -15.43 10.03 -16.57
CA THR A 114 -14.23 10.77 -16.13
C THR A 114 -12.92 10.11 -16.59
N PHE A 115 -12.96 8.88 -17.12
CA PHE A 115 -11.79 8.11 -17.54
C PHE A 115 -11.77 7.89 -19.07
N GLY A 116 -12.22 8.89 -19.79
CA GLY A 116 -12.07 8.98 -21.25
C GLY A 116 -10.66 9.36 -21.68
N SER A 117 -10.55 10.35 -22.56
CA SER A 117 -9.28 10.82 -23.08
C SER A 117 -8.49 11.63 -22.05
N PHE A 118 -7.17 11.70 -22.22
CA PHE A 118 -6.27 12.51 -21.39
C PHE A 118 -6.65 14.00 -21.45
N GLU A 119 -7.07 14.48 -22.63
CA GLU A 119 -7.38 15.90 -22.88
C GLU A 119 -8.58 16.40 -22.09
N THR A 120 -9.44 15.49 -21.64
CA THR A 120 -10.68 15.82 -20.91
C THR A 120 -10.63 15.40 -19.43
N LEU A 121 -9.47 14.97 -18.91
CA LEU A 121 -9.34 14.60 -17.51
C LEU A 121 -9.57 15.83 -16.60
N PRO A 122 -10.62 15.82 -15.73
CA PRO A 122 -10.88 16.95 -14.85
C PRO A 122 -9.76 17.16 -13.84
N LEU A 123 -9.41 18.44 -13.60
CA LEU A 123 -8.35 18.82 -12.66
C LEU A 123 -8.66 18.32 -11.24
N GLU A 124 -9.92 18.29 -10.84
CA GLU A 124 -10.35 17.80 -9.51
C GLU A 124 -10.02 16.31 -9.33
N ILE A 125 -10.14 15.53 -10.39
CA ILE A 125 -9.76 14.11 -10.36
C ILE A 125 -8.25 13.96 -10.29
N TRP A 126 -7.50 14.72 -11.08
CA TRP A 126 -6.05 14.79 -10.96
C TRP A 126 -5.63 15.11 -9.52
N GLN A 127 -6.18 16.20 -8.94
CA GLN A 127 -5.84 16.63 -7.60
C GLN A 127 -6.17 15.57 -6.55
N LYS A 128 -7.30 14.89 -6.67
CA LYS A 128 -7.69 13.82 -5.76
C LYS A 128 -6.71 12.65 -5.76
N PHE A 129 -6.16 12.29 -6.93
CA PHE A 129 -5.09 11.29 -7.00
C PHE A 129 -3.82 11.77 -6.29
N ILE A 130 -3.41 13.03 -6.54
CA ILE A 130 -2.24 13.63 -5.89
C ILE A 130 -2.42 13.64 -4.37
N ASP A 131 -3.56 14.12 -3.89
CA ASP A 131 -3.82 14.26 -2.45
C ASP A 131 -3.79 12.93 -1.72
N ILE A 132 -4.44 11.91 -2.26
CA ILE A 132 -4.55 10.63 -1.58
C ILE A 132 -3.32 9.76 -1.82
N ASN A 133 -2.83 9.67 -3.07
CA ASN A 133 -1.80 8.69 -3.42
C ASN A 133 -0.37 9.17 -3.20
N LEU A 134 -0.16 10.49 -3.09
CA LEU A 134 1.17 11.07 -2.92
C LEU A 134 1.28 11.97 -1.68
N THR A 135 0.38 12.96 -1.53
CA THR A 135 0.39 13.86 -0.35
C THR A 135 0.12 13.09 0.94
N GLY A 136 -0.84 12.17 0.94
CA GLY A 136 -1.13 11.33 2.12
C GLY A 136 0.08 10.52 2.61
N PRO A 137 0.73 9.72 1.77
CA PRO A 137 1.99 9.03 2.11
C PRO A 137 3.11 9.97 2.56
N PHE A 138 3.23 11.15 1.94
CA PHE A 138 4.18 12.18 2.37
C PHE A 138 3.89 12.63 3.81
N LEU A 139 2.65 13.02 4.13
CA LEU A 139 2.25 13.47 5.46
C LEU A 139 2.47 12.40 6.52
N LEU A 140 2.07 11.15 6.24
CA LEU A 140 2.27 10.03 7.14
C LEU A 140 3.76 9.73 7.36
N SER A 141 4.56 9.75 6.29
CA SER A 141 6.00 9.55 6.39
C SER A 141 6.68 10.69 7.15
N GLN A 142 6.25 11.95 6.96
CA GLN A 142 6.75 13.08 7.71
C GLN A 142 6.47 12.93 9.22
N GLU A 143 5.25 12.54 9.59
CA GLU A 143 4.83 12.45 10.99
C GLU A 143 5.39 11.18 11.68
N PHE A 144 5.32 10.02 11.06
CA PHE A 144 5.74 8.76 11.69
C PHE A 144 7.18 8.37 11.38
N GLY A 145 7.70 8.72 10.22
CA GLY A 145 9.10 8.52 9.90
C GLY A 145 10.01 9.35 10.80
N SER A 146 9.60 10.58 11.15
CA SER A 146 10.32 11.39 12.14
C SER A 146 10.35 10.73 13.53
N VAL A 147 9.27 10.05 13.93
CA VAL A 147 9.23 9.27 15.17
C VAL A 147 10.18 8.08 15.08
N MET A 148 10.12 7.32 13.98
CA MET A 148 11.02 6.17 13.74
C MET A 148 12.49 6.58 13.75
N ALA A 149 12.83 7.73 13.15
CA ALA A 149 14.20 8.25 13.13
C ALA A 149 14.70 8.63 14.54
N LYS A 150 13.84 9.21 15.39
CA LYS A 150 14.14 9.48 16.79
C LYS A 150 14.29 8.19 17.61
N GLN A 151 13.46 7.19 17.36
CA GLN A 151 13.54 5.86 17.96
C GLN A 151 14.77 5.07 17.48
N ARG A 152 15.41 5.49 16.39
CA ARG A 152 16.45 4.75 15.67
C ARG A 152 16.00 3.33 15.31
N LYS A 153 14.73 3.19 14.93
CA LYS A 153 14.10 1.92 14.55
C LYS A 153 12.82 2.17 13.78
N GLY A 154 12.74 1.65 12.56
CA GLY A 154 11.51 1.74 11.77
C GLY A 154 11.63 1.19 10.37
N VAL A 155 10.47 0.85 9.79
CA VAL A 155 10.36 0.43 8.40
C VAL A 155 9.16 1.12 7.76
N ILE A 156 9.36 1.74 6.61
CA ILE A 156 8.28 2.30 5.78
C ILE A 156 8.22 1.48 4.49
N VAL A 157 7.02 1.01 4.15
CA VAL A 157 6.74 0.35 2.87
C VAL A 157 5.70 1.18 2.13
N ASN A 158 6.09 1.68 0.97
CA ASN A 158 5.24 2.42 0.05
C ASN A 158 4.67 1.48 -1.01
N ILE A 159 3.35 1.42 -1.19
CA ILE A 159 2.73 0.59 -2.23
C ILE A 159 2.60 1.41 -3.52
N SER A 160 3.46 1.10 -4.49
CA SER A 160 3.41 1.67 -5.83
C SER A 160 2.54 0.80 -6.76
N SER A 161 2.97 0.58 -7.99
CA SER A 161 2.31 -0.22 -9.05
C SER A 161 3.31 -0.49 -10.17
N THR A 162 3.02 -1.45 -11.06
CA THR A 162 3.66 -1.55 -12.38
C THR A 162 3.62 -0.22 -13.11
N TYR A 163 2.52 0.54 -13.01
CA TYR A 163 2.37 1.87 -13.64
C TYR A 163 3.17 2.99 -12.94
N GLY A 164 3.89 2.69 -11.89
CA GLY A 164 4.95 3.54 -11.38
C GLY A 164 6.28 3.36 -12.10
N LEU A 165 6.43 2.28 -12.88
CA LEU A 165 7.67 1.89 -13.59
C LEU A 165 7.59 2.12 -15.08
N VAL A 166 6.41 1.84 -15.66
CA VAL A 166 6.16 1.91 -17.10
C VAL A 166 4.89 2.71 -17.40
N GLY A 167 4.76 3.21 -18.62
CA GLY A 167 3.53 3.85 -19.10
C GLY A 167 2.35 2.87 -19.07
N THR A 168 1.15 3.42 -18.91
CA THR A 168 -0.06 2.62 -18.90
C THR A 168 -0.40 2.14 -20.31
N ASP A 169 -0.54 0.84 -20.50
CA ASP A 169 -1.03 0.28 -21.78
C ASP A 169 -2.55 0.37 -21.82
N GLN A 170 -3.07 1.37 -22.56
CA GLN A 170 -4.51 1.61 -22.67
C GLN A 170 -5.23 0.48 -23.45
N ARG A 171 -4.52 -0.31 -24.25
CA ARG A 171 -5.09 -1.41 -25.05
C ARG A 171 -5.72 -2.50 -24.20
N ILE A 172 -5.32 -2.63 -22.92
CA ILE A 172 -5.92 -3.62 -22.01
C ILE A 172 -7.40 -3.37 -21.73
N TYR A 173 -7.87 -2.14 -21.91
CA TYR A 173 -9.28 -1.78 -21.71
C TYR A 173 -10.17 -2.10 -22.93
N GLY A 174 -9.58 -2.51 -24.07
CA GLY A 174 -10.31 -2.82 -25.30
C GLY A 174 -11.17 -1.65 -25.76
N ASN A 175 -12.38 -1.94 -26.24
CA ASN A 175 -13.33 -0.94 -26.74
C ASN A 175 -14.24 -0.36 -25.64
N SER A 176 -13.84 -0.41 -24.37
CA SER A 176 -14.68 0.06 -23.25
C SER A 176 -14.81 1.60 -23.17
N GLY A 177 -13.96 2.35 -23.89
CA GLY A 177 -13.85 3.81 -23.76
C GLY A 177 -13.17 4.27 -22.46
N ILE A 178 -12.71 3.34 -21.63
CA ILE A 178 -12.00 3.62 -20.36
C ILE A 178 -10.51 3.71 -20.65
N ASN A 179 -9.85 4.71 -20.05
CA ASN A 179 -8.40 4.83 -20.01
C ASN A 179 -7.93 4.87 -18.54
N ALA A 180 -6.78 4.29 -18.25
CA ALA A 180 -6.17 4.51 -16.94
C ALA A 180 -5.72 5.97 -16.83
N PRO A 181 -6.09 6.68 -15.76
CA PRO A 181 -5.77 8.09 -15.63
C PRO A 181 -4.28 8.30 -15.44
N VAL A 182 -3.72 9.31 -16.10
CA VAL A 182 -2.33 9.71 -15.99
C VAL A 182 -1.93 10.00 -14.55
N SER A 183 -2.83 10.60 -13.77
CA SER A 183 -2.62 10.91 -12.34
C SER A 183 -2.30 9.68 -11.50
N TYR A 184 -2.88 8.52 -11.83
CA TYR A 184 -2.50 7.27 -11.15
C TYR A 184 -1.05 6.91 -11.41
N ALA A 185 -0.62 6.87 -12.68
CA ALA A 185 0.75 6.54 -13.05
C ALA A 185 1.76 7.53 -12.43
N VAL A 186 1.48 8.85 -12.55
CA VAL A 186 2.35 9.89 -11.99
C VAL A 186 2.49 9.74 -10.48
N THR A 187 1.40 9.52 -9.74
CA THR A 187 1.48 9.35 -8.29
C THR A 187 2.23 8.08 -7.89
N LYS A 188 2.05 6.99 -8.63
CA LYS A 188 2.77 5.73 -8.37
C LYS A 188 4.26 5.82 -8.72
N SER A 189 4.65 6.59 -9.74
CA SER A 189 6.05 6.92 -10.03
C SER A 189 6.64 7.81 -8.94
N GLY A 190 5.89 8.82 -8.47
CA GLY A 190 6.31 9.70 -7.38
C GLY A 190 6.65 8.94 -6.10
N MET A 191 5.93 7.84 -5.80
CA MET A 191 6.21 6.99 -4.64
C MET A 191 7.59 6.33 -4.70
N LEU A 192 8.09 5.99 -5.90
CA LEU A 192 9.42 5.40 -6.06
C LEU A 192 10.52 6.38 -5.65
N ASN A 193 10.40 7.64 -6.08
CA ASN A 193 11.41 8.62 -5.74
C ASN A 193 11.28 9.15 -4.32
N LEU A 194 10.06 9.26 -3.78
CA LEU A 194 9.83 9.53 -2.37
C LEU A 194 10.51 8.48 -1.48
N THR A 195 10.45 7.21 -1.88
CA THR A 195 11.12 6.10 -1.18
C THR A 195 12.65 6.31 -1.15
N ARG A 196 13.27 6.61 -2.29
CA ARG A 196 14.73 6.85 -2.38
C ARG A 196 15.14 8.06 -1.56
N TYR A 197 14.38 9.17 -1.67
CA TYR A 197 14.64 10.38 -0.91
C TYR A 197 14.61 10.12 0.59
N LEU A 198 13.57 9.47 1.10
CA LEU A 198 13.42 9.21 2.53
C LEU A 198 14.47 8.22 3.06
N ALA A 199 14.84 7.21 2.27
CA ALA A 199 15.91 6.28 2.61
C ALA A 199 17.25 7.00 2.79
N ALA A 200 17.58 7.91 1.88
CA ALA A 200 18.78 8.75 1.95
C ALA A 200 18.71 9.75 3.10
N TYR A 201 17.56 10.44 3.27
CA TYR A 201 17.37 11.46 4.29
C TYR A 201 17.54 10.92 5.73
N TRP A 202 17.14 9.67 5.97
CA TRP A 202 17.32 9.01 7.28
C TRP A 202 18.55 8.11 7.35
N GLN A 203 19.57 8.37 6.54
CA GLN A 203 20.86 7.69 6.66
C GLN A 203 21.36 7.70 8.11
N GLY A 204 21.84 6.56 8.58
CA GLY A 204 22.36 6.40 9.96
C GLY A 204 21.29 6.44 11.07
N LYS A 205 19.99 6.57 10.74
CA LYS A 205 18.90 6.59 11.73
C LYS A 205 18.25 5.23 11.96
N ASN A 206 18.73 4.16 11.29
CA ASN A 206 18.16 2.82 11.35
C ASN A 206 16.66 2.77 10.98
N VAL A 207 16.30 3.55 9.93
CA VAL A 207 14.99 3.54 9.30
C VAL A 207 15.14 3.06 7.87
N ARG A 208 14.46 1.97 7.52
CA ARG A 208 14.42 1.47 6.14
C ARG A 208 13.18 1.96 5.43
N VAL A 209 13.31 2.38 4.20
CA VAL A 209 12.19 2.80 3.35
C VAL A 209 12.28 2.09 2.02
N ASN A 210 11.27 1.28 1.70
CA ASN A 210 11.24 0.53 0.44
C ASN A 210 9.87 0.65 -0.23
N THR A 211 9.82 0.33 -1.50
CA THR A 211 8.59 0.25 -2.28
C THR A 211 8.26 -1.20 -2.61
N LEU A 212 6.99 -1.54 -2.58
CA LEU A 212 6.43 -2.73 -3.20
C LEU A 212 5.61 -2.26 -4.42
N SER A 213 5.93 -2.80 -5.60
CA SER A 213 5.23 -2.52 -6.86
C SER A 213 4.45 -3.75 -7.31
N PRO A 214 3.17 -3.87 -6.92
CA PRO A 214 2.33 -4.98 -7.35
C PRO A 214 1.85 -4.81 -8.80
N GLY A 215 1.66 -5.94 -9.47
CA GLY A 215 0.91 -6.03 -10.72
C GLY A 215 -0.61 -5.97 -10.51
N GLY A 216 -1.36 -6.22 -11.58
CA GLY A 216 -2.81 -6.20 -11.55
C GLY A 216 -3.40 -7.37 -10.75
N VAL A 217 -4.30 -7.02 -9.85
CA VAL A 217 -5.06 -7.97 -9.02
C VAL A 217 -6.39 -8.27 -9.69
N MET A 218 -6.72 -9.54 -9.82
CA MET A 218 -8.03 -9.95 -10.34
C MET A 218 -9.14 -9.63 -9.32
N ASP A 219 -10.13 -8.85 -9.78
CA ASP A 219 -11.35 -8.56 -9.03
C ASP A 219 -12.56 -8.56 -9.97
N LYS A 220 -13.20 -9.71 -10.10
CA LYS A 220 -14.34 -9.93 -10.98
C LYS A 220 -15.57 -9.07 -10.62
N SER A 221 -15.57 -8.37 -9.49
CA SER A 221 -16.69 -7.51 -9.10
C SER A 221 -16.82 -6.25 -9.96
N TYR A 222 -15.76 -5.88 -10.70
CA TYR A 222 -15.76 -4.69 -11.57
C TYR A 222 -14.92 -4.86 -12.86
N GLN A 223 -14.11 -5.90 -12.99
CA GLN A 223 -13.31 -6.19 -14.18
C GLN A 223 -14.09 -7.14 -15.10
N ASN A 224 -14.24 -6.78 -16.35
CA ASN A 224 -14.83 -7.65 -17.37
C ASN A 224 -13.81 -8.67 -17.91
N ASN A 225 -14.31 -9.70 -18.59
CA ASN A 225 -13.47 -10.77 -19.13
C ASN A 225 -12.45 -10.26 -20.17
N THR A 226 -12.80 -9.30 -20.99
CA THR A 226 -11.89 -8.68 -21.98
C THR A 226 -10.69 -8.03 -21.30
N PHE A 227 -10.92 -7.24 -20.26
CA PHE A 227 -9.85 -6.65 -19.48
C PHE A 227 -8.96 -7.71 -18.83
N ILE A 228 -9.57 -8.72 -18.18
CA ILE A 228 -8.83 -9.80 -17.52
C ILE A 228 -7.95 -10.55 -18.52
N GLN A 229 -8.49 -10.87 -19.70
CA GLN A 229 -7.75 -11.57 -20.75
C GLN A 229 -6.60 -10.70 -21.30
N ASN A 230 -6.89 -9.46 -21.67
CA ASN A 230 -5.90 -8.54 -22.22
C ASN A 230 -4.77 -8.27 -21.21
N TYR A 231 -5.11 -8.10 -19.92
CA TYR A 231 -4.13 -7.96 -18.86
C TYR A 231 -3.28 -9.23 -18.72
N SER A 232 -3.91 -10.40 -18.70
CA SER A 232 -3.23 -11.69 -18.55
C SER A 232 -2.22 -11.95 -19.67
N ASN A 233 -2.57 -11.61 -20.91
CA ASN A 233 -1.70 -11.74 -22.08
C ASN A 233 -0.43 -10.86 -22.00
N LYS A 234 -0.42 -9.85 -21.16
CA LYS A 234 0.74 -8.98 -20.90
C LYS A 234 1.61 -9.45 -19.74
N THR A 235 1.22 -10.48 -19.03
CA THR A 235 2.03 -11.05 -17.95
C THR A 235 2.73 -12.32 -18.44
N MET A 236 3.99 -12.51 -18.09
CA MET A 236 4.71 -13.77 -18.39
C MET A 236 4.06 -14.98 -17.72
N LEU A 237 3.42 -14.78 -16.55
CA LEU A 237 2.68 -15.84 -15.86
C LEU A 237 1.31 -16.14 -16.50
N GLY A 238 0.90 -15.41 -17.55
CA GLY A 238 -0.35 -15.64 -18.29
C GLY A 238 -1.64 -15.39 -17.48
N ARG A 239 -1.57 -14.70 -16.35
CA ARG A 239 -2.73 -14.43 -15.49
C ARG A 239 -2.54 -13.19 -14.63
N MET A 240 -3.66 -12.61 -14.21
CA MET A 240 -3.66 -11.62 -13.15
C MET A 240 -3.37 -12.28 -11.78
N ALA A 241 -2.86 -11.51 -10.83
CA ALA A 241 -2.58 -12.00 -9.49
C ALA A 241 -3.84 -12.20 -8.66
N ARG A 242 -3.80 -13.15 -7.74
CA ARG A 242 -4.74 -13.26 -6.63
C ARG A 242 -4.40 -12.21 -5.56
N LYS A 243 -5.41 -11.78 -4.81
CA LYS A 243 -5.28 -10.71 -3.80
C LYS A 243 -4.25 -10.98 -2.69
N ASN A 244 -3.89 -12.23 -2.44
CA ASN A 244 -2.95 -12.64 -1.39
C ASN A 244 -1.52 -12.89 -1.89
N GLU A 245 -1.24 -12.77 -3.19
CA GLU A 245 0.08 -13.10 -3.75
C GLU A 245 1.16 -12.05 -3.46
N TYR A 246 0.79 -10.91 -2.91
CA TYR A 246 1.73 -9.85 -2.47
C TYR A 246 2.08 -9.91 -0.98
N ASN A 247 1.41 -10.77 -0.22
CA ASN A 247 1.52 -10.84 1.22
C ASN A 247 2.94 -11.19 1.69
N GLY A 248 3.57 -12.18 1.04
CA GLY A 248 4.94 -12.59 1.34
C GLY A 248 5.96 -11.48 1.09
N ALA A 249 5.78 -10.73 -0.01
CA ALA A 249 6.65 -9.59 -0.35
C ALA A 249 6.53 -8.46 0.69
N LEU A 250 5.31 -8.13 1.13
CA LEU A 250 5.10 -7.14 2.19
C LEU A 250 5.72 -7.60 3.52
N LEU A 251 5.49 -8.86 3.90
CA LEU A 251 6.08 -9.44 5.12
C LEU A 251 7.61 -9.39 5.07
N PHE A 252 8.22 -9.77 3.94
CA PHE A 252 9.66 -9.65 3.72
C PHE A 252 10.16 -8.24 3.95
N LEU A 253 9.54 -7.23 3.34
CA LEU A 253 9.96 -5.83 3.45
C LEU A 253 9.87 -5.28 4.88
N LEU A 254 8.88 -5.69 5.66
CA LEU A 254 8.63 -5.23 7.03
C LEU A 254 9.48 -5.98 8.08
N SER A 255 9.97 -7.16 7.73
CA SER A 255 10.68 -8.05 8.65
C SER A 255 12.20 -7.85 8.60
N ASP A 256 12.91 -8.57 9.47
CA ASP A 256 14.37 -8.57 9.52
C ASP A 256 15.00 -9.35 8.35
N ALA A 257 14.19 -10.13 7.60
CA ALA A 257 14.63 -10.79 6.37
C ALA A 257 15.11 -9.80 5.30
N SER A 258 14.70 -8.53 5.36
CA SER A 258 15.14 -7.45 4.47
C SER A 258 16.01 -6.39 5.19
N SER A 259 16.72 -6.77 6.25
CA SER A 259 17.48 -5.85 7.10
C SER A 259 18.54 -5.03 6.35
N TYR A 260 19.08 -5.53 5.25
CA TYR A 260 20.05 -4.81 4.40
C TYR A 260 19.42 -4.17 3.16
N MET A 261 18.09 -3.94 3.15
CA MET A 261 17.35 -3.38 2.02
C MET A 261 16.70 -2.05 2.39
N THR A 262 17.10 -0.96 1.72
CA THR A 262 16.49 0.36 1.82
C THR A 262 16.64 1.12 0.50
N GLY A 263 15.72 2.03 0.19
CA GLY A 263 15.70 2.79 -1.07
C GLY A 263 15.31 1.96 -2.30
N SER A 264 14.94 0.71 -2.11
CA SER A 264 14.72 -0.27 -3.18
C SER A 264 13.25 -0.37 -3.55
N ASN A 265 13.00 -0.93 -4.76
CA ASN A 265 11.69 -1.29 -5.24
C ASN A 265 11.61 -2.80 -5.48
N LEU A 266 10.73 -3.48 -4.76
CA LEU A 266 10.43 -4.89 -4.95
C LEU A 266 9.24 -5.02 -5.93
N ILE A 267 9.50 -5.52 -7.13
CA ILE A 267 8.51 -5.70 -8.18
C ILE A 267 7.91 -7.09 -8.04
N VAL A 268 6.58 -7.18 -8.02
CA VAL A 268 5.82 -8.44 -7.98
C VAL A 268 4.65 -8.29 -8.94
N ASP A 269 4.85 -8.55 -10.22
CA ASP A 269 3.92 -8.17 -11.29
C ASP A 269 3.63 -9.27 -12.32
N GLY A 270 4.12 -10.49 -12.07
CA GLY A 270 3.96 -11.60 -12.98
C GLY A 270 4.77 -11.48 -14.27
N GLY A 271 5.81 -10.63 -14.27
CA GLY A 271 6.66 -10.37 -15.42
C GLY A 271 6.11 -9.28 -16.36
N TRP A 272 5.10 -8.52 -15.96
CA TRP A 272 4.53 -7.43 -16.77
C TRP A 272 5.57 -6.42 -17.24
N THR A 273 6.53 -6.04 -16.39
CA THR A 273 7.55 -5.02 -16.70
C THR A 273 8.88 -5.59 -17.20
N ALA A 274 8.97 -6.88 -17.42
CA ALA A 274 10.25 -7.55 -17.72
C ALA A 274 10.47 -7.88 -19.22
N TRP A 275 9.56 -7.47 -20.12
CA TRP A 275 9.66 -7.66 -21.58
C TRP A 275 9.17 -6.42 -22.35
#